data_b768992cc77e67df9e0b890bab5b9f99
#
_entry.id   b768992cc77e67df9e0b890bab5b9f99
#
_cell.length_a   1.000
_cell.length_b   1.000
_cell.length_c   1.000
_cell.angle_alpha   90.00
_cell.angle_beta   90.00
_cell.angle_gamma   90.00
#
_symmetry.space_group_name_H-M   'P 1'
#
loop_
_entity.id
_entity.type
_entity.pdbx_description
1 polymer ?
#
loop_
_entity_poly.entity_id
_entity_poly.type
_entity_poly.pdbx_seq_one_letter_code
_entity_poly.pdbx_strand_id
1 'polypeptide(L)'
;VNIRSVVLDVGETLIDETRLFGRWADRLGVPHLTFFGALGAMAAAGRPLIDAFRLVRPGFDLEAEIAAWREEEPGSLRENFDSEDLYPDVRPALTALREAGLQVLIAGNQPVQAGPALEAMGLPVDAIHISDVWGVAKPDPAFFARVAQEAGNAPEEILYVGDRVDNDVLPAKEAGMCAALLRRGPWGYLHSELPEAARADVIVDSLAELPGWVAARR
;
A
#
# COMPACT_ATOMS: atom_id res chain seq x y z
N VAL A 1 -20.24 -10.47 10.72
CA VAL A 1 -18.82 -10.60 11.09
C VAL A 1 -18.45 -9.35 11.85
N ASN A 2 -17.92 -9.48 13.06
CA ASN A 2 -17.54 -8.35 13.90
C ASN A 2 -16.07 -8.00 13.66
N ILE A 3 -15.78 -6.97 12.90
CA ILE A 3 -14.42 -6.50 12.65
C ILE A 3 -13.83 -5.90 13.94
N ARG A 4 -12.63 -6.34 14.31
CA ARG A 4 -11.86 -5.89 15.47
C ARG A 4 -10.56 -5.18 15.08
N SER A 5 -9.97 -5.55 13.94
CA SER A 5 -8.75 -4.93 13.43
C SER A 5 -8.93 -4.46 12.00
N VAL A 6 -8.36 -3.31 11.68
CA VAL A 6 -8.19 -2.82 10.31
C VAL A 6 -6.70 -2.74 10.02
N VAL A 7 -6.28 -3.39 8.95
CA VAL A 7 -4.88 -3.40 8.49
C VAL A 7 -4.82 -2.74 7.13
N LEU A 8 -3.97 -1.74 6.98
CA LEU A 8 -3.89 -0.94 5.75
C LEU A 8 -2.54 -1.17 5.07
N ASP A 9 -2.57 -1.31 3.75
CA ASP A 9 -1.39 -1.18 2.90
C ASP A 9 -0.84 0.25 2.94
N VAL A 10 0.27 0.52 2.25
CA VAL A 10 1.00 1.79 2.28
C VAL A 10 0.86 2.55 0.97
N GLY A 11 1.49 2.08 -0.10
CA GLY A 11 1.50 2.75 -1.41
C GLY A 11 0.10 2.85 -1.98
N GLU A 12 -0.27 4.00 -2.53
CA GLU A 12 -1.60 4.28 -3.10
C GLU A 12 -2.79 3.91 -2.17
N THR A 13 -2.48 3.61 -0.90
CA THR A 13 -3.48 3.42 0.17
C THR A 13 -3.38 4.55 1.19
N LEU A 14 -2.23 4.77 1.77
CA LEU A 14 -1.94 5.87 2.70
C LEU A 14 -1.12 6.98 2.02
N ILE A 15 -0.20 6.59 1.16
CA ILE A 15 0.79 7.44 0.50
C ILE A 15 0.40 7.64 -0.97
N ASP A 16 0.29 8.89 -1.38
CA ASP A 16 0.28 9.30 -2.78
C ASP A 16 1.71 9.20 -3.33
N GLU A 17 1.95 8.21 -4.18
CA GLU A 17 3.28 7.93 -4.72
C GLU A 17 3.67 8.85 -5.88
N THR A 18 2.85 9.86 -6.22
CA THR A 18 3.10 10.78 -7.34
C THR A 18 4.48 11.45 -7.20
N ARG A 19 4.80 12.00 -6.02
CA ARG A 19 6.08 12.69 -5.78
C ARG A 19 7.25 11.71 -5.77
N LEU A 20 7.07 10.52 -5.24
CA LEU A 20 8.07 9.45 -5.23
C LEU A 20 8.42 9.03 -6.67
N PHE A 21 7.43 8.70 -7.47
CA PHE A 21 7.64 8.32 -8.88
C PHE A 21 8.06 9.49 -9.76
N GLY A 22 7.71 10.74 -9.39
CA GLY A 22 8.24 11.94 -10.01
C GLY A 22 9.76 12.03 -9.87
N ARG A 23 10.29 11.83 -8.65
CA ARG A 23 11.75 11.79 -8.40
C ARG A 23 12.44 10.66 -9.17
N TRP A 24 11.80 9.50 -9.30
CA TRP A 24 12.31 8.43 -10.14
C TRP A 24 12.35 8.83 -11.63
N ALA A 25 11.32 9.52 -12.14
CA ALA A 25 11.32 10.01 -13.51
C ALA A 25 12.46 10.99 -13.76
N ASP A 26 12.69 11.93 -12.82
CA ASP A 26 13.80 12.89 -12.86
C ASP A 26 15.15 12.15 -12.88
N ARG A 27 15.33 11.17 -12.00
CA ARG A 27 16.56 10.37 -11.94
C ARG A 27 16.79 9.53 -13.21
N LEU A 28 15.73 9.04 -13.81
CA LEU A 28 15.78 8.31 -15.08
C LEU A 28 16.01 9.23 -16.29
N GLY A 29 15.86 10.55 -16.11
CA GLY A 29 15.98 11.55 -17.17
C GLY A 29 14.84 11.50 -18.18
N VAL A 30 13.62 11.12 -17.74
CA VAL A 30 12.43 11.04 -18.60
C VAL A 30 11.32 11.95 -18.09
N PRO A 31 10.45 12.50 -18.97
CA PRO A 31 9.29 13.28 -18.52
C PRO A 31 8.39 12.47 -17.58
N HIS A 32 7.84 13.10 -16.53
CA HIS A 32 6.93 12.46 -15.57
C HIS A 32 5.78 11.73 -16.26
N LEU A 33 5.11 12.38 -17.23
CA LEU A 33 4.01 11.77 -17.99
C LEU A 33 4.43 10.47 -18.69
N THR A 34 5.67 10.42 -19.22
CA THR A 34 6.20 9.22 -19.87
C THR A 34 6.37 8.08 -18.87
N PHE A 35 6.94 8.37 -17.72
CA PHE A 35 7.16 7.36 -16.68
C PHE A 35 5.85 6.89 -16.04
N PHE A 36 4.93 7.81 -15.72
CA PHE A 36 3.62 7.47 -15.19
C PHE A 36 2.79 6.65 -16.19
N GLY A 37 2.87 6.99 -17.48
CA GLY A 37 2.28 6.18 -18.55
C GLY A 37 2.85 4.76 -18.61
N ALA A 38 4.17 4.61 -18.42
CA ALA A 38 4.81 3.30 -18.35
C ALA A 38 4.35 2.49 -17.13
N LEU A 39 4.26 3.12 -15.94
CA LEU A 39 3.72 2.49 -14.71
C LEU A 39 2.28 2.00 -14.93
N GLY A 40 1.41 2.87 -15.46
CA GLY A 40 0.02 2.51 -15.77
C GLY A 40 -0.09 1.38 -16.80
N ALA A 41 0.78 1.37 -17.81
CA ALA A 41 0.82 0.29 -18.80
C ALA A 41 1.26 -1.05 -18.19
N MET A 42 2.21 -1.05 -17.24
CA MET A 42 2.59 -2.26 -16.51
C MET A 42 1.45 -2.75 -15.61
N ALA A 43 0.79 -1.84 -14.91
CA ALA A 43 -0.38 -2.16 -14.09
C ALA A 43 -1.50 -2.81 -14.93
N ALA A 44 -1.86 -2.21 -16.07
CA ALA A 44 -2.88 -2.72 -16.98
C ALA A 44 -2.53 -4.08 -17.61
N ALA A 45 -1.22 -4.34 -17.80
CA ALA A 45 -0.73 -5.60 -18.35
C ALA A 45 -0.50 -6.70 -17.30
N GLY A 46 -0.74 -6.43 -16.00
CA GLY A 46 -0.44 -7.37 -14.91
C GLY A 46 1.06 -7.66 -14.76
N ARG A 47 1.92 -6.72 -15.14
CA ARG A 47 3.37 -6.87 -15.12
C ARG A 47 3.98 -6.24 -13.86
N PRO A 48 5.16 -6.74 -13.41
CA PRO A 48 5.87 -6.13 -12.28
C PRO A 48 6.19 -4.66 -12.53
N LEU A 49 6.07 -3.84 -11.49
CA LEU A 49 6.37 -2.39 -11.53
C LEU A 49 7.78 -2.09 -12.06
N ILE A 50 8.76 -2.92 -11.73
CA ILE A 50 10.15 -2.78 -12.19
C ILE A 50 10.29 -2.79 -13.73
N ASP A 51 9.33 -3.37 -14.44
CA ASP A 51 9.36 -3.40 -15.89
C ASP A 51 9.10 -2.02 -16.51
N ALA A 52 8.44 -1.10 -15.79
CA ALA A 52 8.32 0.29 -16.23
C ALA A 52 9.70 0.98 -16.24
N PHE A 53 10.52 0.72 -15.23
CA PHE A 53 11.90 1.23 -15.17
C PHE A 53 12.75 0.67 -16.33
N ARG A 54 12.65 -0.64 -16.56
CA ARG A 54 13.38 -1.31 -17.63
C ARG A 54 12.91 -0.91 -19.02
N LEU A 55 11.63 -0.51 -19.17
CA LEU A 55 11.10 0.00 -20.43
C LEU A 55 11.76 1.33 -20.83
N VAL A 56 11.94 2.24 -19.87
CA VAL A 56 12.53 3.56 -20.12
C VAL A 56 14.06 3.55 -20.06
N ARG A 57 14.65 2.63 -19.30
CA ARG A 57 16.11 2.44 -19.22
C ARG A 57 16.43 0.93 -19.29
N PRO A 58 16.72 0.37 -20.50
CA PRO A 58 17.13 -1.02 -20.62
C PRO A 58 18.35 -1.35 -19.75
N GLY A 59 18.28 -2.51 -19.05
CA GLY A 59 19.35 -2.92 -18.14
C GLY A 59 19.29 -2.24 -16.75
N PHE A 60 18.19 -1.54 -16.43
CA PHE A 60 18.00 -0.90 -15.11
C PHE A 60 18.15 -1.91 -13.98
N ASP A 61 19.04 -1.60 -13.03
CA ASP A 61 19.29 -2.32 -11.80
C ASP A 61 18.87 -1.43 -10.62
N LEU A 62 17.81 -1.82 -9.92
CA LEU A 62 17.22 -1.03 -8.85
C LEU A 62 18.18 -0.87 -7.65
N GLU A 63 18.84 -1.95 -7.25
CA GLU A 63 19.73 -1.93 -6.07
C GLU A 63 20.95 -1.05 -6.33
N ALA A 64 21.56 -1.21 -7.48
CA ALA A 64 22.72 -0.39 -7.89
C ALA A 64 22.33 1.09 -8.01
N GLU A 65 21.16 1.40 -8.57
CA GLU A 65 20.69 2.78 -8.74
C GLU A 65 20.37 3.44 -7.38
N ILE A 66 19.72 2.72 -6.46
CA ILE A 66 19.45 3.20 -5.10
C ILE A 66 20.77 3.46 -4.35
N ALA A 67 21.75 2.55 -4.47
CA ALA A 67 23.05 2.73 -3.82
C ALA A 67 23.77 4.01 -4.33
N ALA A 68 23.82 4.17 -5.66
CA ALA A 68 24.40 5.38 -6.27
C ALA A 68 23.64 6.64 -5.84
N TRP A 69 22.32 6.62 -5.83
CA TRP A 69 21.51 7.77 -5.44
C TRP A 69 21.74 8.18 -3.98
N ARG A 70 21.92 7.21 -3.07
CA ARG A 70 22.25 7.49 -1.66
C ARG A 70 23.61 8.16 -1.47
N GLU A 71 24.59 7.80 -2.30
CA GLU A 71 25.91 8.42 -2.31
C GLU A 71 25.86 9.84 -2.87
N GLU A 72 25.13 10.07 -3.95
CA GLU A 72 25.02 11.35 -4.64
C GLU A 72 24.20 12.38 -3.84
N GLU A 73 23.13 11.95 -3.19
CA GLU A 73 22.19 12.81 -2.46
C GLU A 73 21.97 12.34 -1.02
N PRO A 74 23.01 12.35 -0.16
CA PRO A 74 22.84 11.95 1.22
C PRO A 74 21.87 12.89 1.95
N GLY A 75 20.90 12.29 2.68
CA GLY A 75 19.92 13.05 3.47
C GLY A 75 18.73 13.61 2.69
N SER A 76 18.68 13.44 1.36
CA SER A 76 17.46 13.73 0.58
C SER A 76 16.43 12.60 0.71
N LEU A 77 15.20 12.86 0.27
CA LEU A 77 14.09 11.89 0.37
C LEU A 77 14.25 10.71 -0.60
N ARG A 78 14.80 10.96 -1.80
CA ARG A 78 15.09 9.98 -2.87
C ARG A 78 13.92 9.03 -3.16
N GLU A 79 14.16 7.74 -2.87
CA GLU A 79 13.22 6.63 -3.06
C GLU A 79 12.22 6.47 -1.90
N ASN A 80 12.17 7.42 -0.97
CA ASN A 80 11.30 7.38 0.19
C ASN A 80 10.22 8.48 0.12
N PHE A 81 9.37 8.54 1.12
CA PHE A 81 8.24 9.47 1.25
C PHE A 81 8.23 10.10 2.66
N ASP A 82 7.45 11.16 2.84
CA ASP A 82 7.20 11.81 4.13
C ASP A 82 5.73 12.21 4.30
N SER A 83 5.42 13.00 5.33
CA SER A 83 4.04 13.38 5.67
C SER A 83 3.33 14.24 4.60
N GLU A 84 4.07 14.85 3.67
CA GLU A 84 3.48 15.61 2.56
C GLU A 84 2.85 14.69 1.50
N ASP A 85 3.27 13.42 1.49
CA ASP A 85 2.75 12.41 0.58
C ASP A 85 1.49 11.70 1.12
N LEU A 86 1.05 11.99 2.36
CA LEU A 86 -0.17 11.40 2.90
C LEU A 86 -1.41 11.89 2.14
N TYR A 87 -2.26 10.97 1.74
CA TYR A 87 -3.60 11.34 1.30
C TYR A 87 -4.37 12.08 2.41
N PRO A 88 -5.16 13.10 2.08
CA PRO A 88 -5.77 13.98 3.08
C PRO A 88 -6.79 13.28 4.00
N ASP A 89 -7.37 12.16 3.56
CA ASP A 89 -8.33 11.38 4.34
C ASP A 89 -7.69 10.38 5.32
N VAL A 90 -6.38 10.16 5.25
CA VAL A 90 -5.69 9.14 6.07
C VAL A 90 -5.85 9.42 7.55
N ARG A 91 -5.36 10.56 8.03
CA ARG A 91 -5.39 10.86 9.47
C ARG A 91 -6.80 10.88 10.05
N PRO A 92 -7.79 11.54 9.40
CA PRO A 92 -9.17 11.51 9.88
C PRO A 92 -9.76 10.10 9.93
N ALA A 93 -9.53 9.28 8.90
CA ALA A 93 -10.05 7.92 8.84
C ALA A 93 -9.45 7.01 9.93
N LEU A 94 -8.11 7.04 10.09
CA LEU A 94 -7.42 6.25 11.13
C LEU A 94 -7.88 6.66 12.53
N THR A 95 -8.05 7.97 12.78
CA THR A 95 -8.57 8.47 14.04
C THR A 95 -9.97 7.94 14.31
N ALA A 96 -10.87 8.05 13.34
CA ALA A 96 -12.25 7.58 13.47
C ALA A 96 -12.36 6.06 13.72
N LEU A 97 -11.50 5.27 13.05
CA LEU A 97 -11.42 3.81 13.26
C LEU A 97 -11.00 3.50 14.71
N ARG A 98 -9.99 4.20 15.25
CA ARG A 98 -9.54 4.01 16.63
C ARG A 98 -10.58 4.48 17.66
N GLU A 99 -11.24 5.61 17.42
CA GLU A 99 -12.34 6.10 18.27
C GLU A 99 -13.53 5.13 18.27
N ALA A 100 -13.73 4.41 17.18
CA ALA A 100 -14.68 3.30 17.12
C ALA A 100 -14.20 2.05 17.89
N GLY A 101 -13.03 2.08 18.54
CA GLY A 101 -12.49 0.98 19.34
C GLY A 101 -11.89 -0.15 18.50
N LEU A 102 -11.48 0.13 17.28
CA LEU A 102 -10.76 -0.81 16.42
C LEU A 102 -9.25 -0.72 16.66
N GLN A 103 -8.59 -1.84 16.57
CA GLN A 103 -7.15 -1.87 16.40
C GLN A 103 -6.81 -1.48 14.95
N VAL A 104 -5.85 -0.57 14.77
CA VAL A 104 -5.45 -0.08 13.45
C VAL A 104 -3.97 -0.36 13.24
N LEU A 105 -3.67 -1.13 12.20
CA LEU A 105 -2.31 -1.55 11.86
C LEU A 105 -1.97 -1.10 10.44
N ILE A 106 -0.69 -0.92 10.18
CA ILE A 106 -0.14 -0.78 8.82
C ILE A 106 0.68 -2.02 8.52
N ALA A 107 0.45 -2.64 7.36
CA ALA A 107 1.28 -3.75 6.88
C ALA A 107 1.31 -3.72 5.35
N GLY A 108 2.48 -3.51 4.75
CA GLY A 108 2.63 -3.38 3.30
C GLY A 108 3.97 -3.88 2.76
N ASN A 109 4.01 -4.06 1.44
CA ASN A 109 5.25 -4.38 0.73
C ASN A 109 6.09 -3.11 0.62
N GLN A 110 7.01 -2.96 1.56
CA GLN A 110 7.84 -1.77 1.68
C GLN A 110 9.29 -2.15 2.04
N PRO A 111 10.28 -1.38 1.56
CA PRO A 111 11.66 -1.53 1.97
C PRO A 111 11.87 -1.06 3.42
N VAL A 112 12.94 -1.53 4.06
CA VAL A 112 13.22 -1.27 5.49
C VAL A 112 13.16 0.22 5.85
N GLN A 113 13.63 1.11 4.96
CA GLN A 113 13.65 2.56 5.21
C GLN A 113 12.25 3.22 5.26
N ALA A 114 11.21 2.55 4.77
CA ALA A 114 9.85 3.06 4.88
C ALA A 114 9.32 3.01 6.32
N GLY A 115 9.78 2.09 7.15
CA GLY A 115 9.36 1.96 8.54
C GLY A 115 9.61 3.26 9.34
N PRO A 116 10.86 3.73 9.47
CA PRO A 116 11.16 4.99 10.14
C PRO A 116 10.43 6.21 9.56
N ALA A 117 10.17 6.24 8.24
CA ALA A 117 9.41 7.32 7.60
C ALA A 117 7.95 7.32 8.07
N LEU A 118 7.29 6.17 8.10
CA LEU A 118 5.93 6.03 8.61
C LEU A 118 5.84 6.35 10.10
N GLU A 119 6.81 5.89 10.91
CA GLU A 119 6.87 6.21 12.34
C GLU A 119 7.00 7.72 12.59
N ALA A 120 7.86 8.41 11.82
CA ALA A 120 8.06 9.85 11.92
C ALA A 120 6.81 10.67 11.60
N MET A 121 5.86 10.11 10.86
CA MET A 121 4.58 10.77 10.56
C MET A 121 3.66 10.82 11.78
N GLY A 122 3.86 10.00 12.82
CA GLY A 122 3.01 9.97 14.02
C GLY A 122 1.55 9.69 13.67
N LEU A 123 1.30 8.68 12.85
CA LEU A 123 -0.06 8.26 12.48
C LEU A 123 -0.76 7.62 13.69
N PRO A 124 -2.09 7.80 13.84
CA PRO A 124 -2.85 7.18 14.92
C PRO A 124 -3.08 5.68 14.66
N VAL A 125 -2.01 4.90 14.73
CA VAL A 125 -2.01 3.44 14.52
C VAL A 125 -1.40 2.73 15.74
N ASP A 126 -1.70 1.45 15.89
CA ASP A 126 -1.20 0.63 17.01
C ASP A 126 0.14 -0.04 16.67
N ALA A 127 0.37 -0.36 15.39
CA ALA A 127 1.66 -0.89 14.92
C ALA A 127 1.87 -0.65 13.42
N ILE A 128 3.14 -0.68 13.01
CA ILE A 128 3.60 -0.55 11.62
C ILE A 128 4.50 -1.75 11.31
N HIS A 129 4.19 -2.44 10.22
CA HIS A 129 4.88 -3.63 9.78
C HIS A 129 5.33 -3.49 8.32
N ILE A 130 6.56 -3.89 8.06
CA ILE A 130 7.23 -3.76 6.76
C ILE A 130 7.64 -5.15 6.27
N SER A 131 7.31 -5.47 5.02
CA SER A 131 7.61 -6.78 4.42
C SER A 131 9.09 -7.14 4.48
N ASP A 132 9.99 -6.21 4.19
CA ASP A 132 11.44 -6.46 4.23
C ASP A 132 11.93 -6.76 5.65
N VAL A 133 11.30 -6.19 6.68
CA VAL A 133 11.59 -6.52 8.09
C VAL A 133 11.06 -7.92 8.44
N TRP A 134 9.90 -8.29 7.90
CA TRP A 134 9.32 -9.62 8.12
C TRP A 134 9.99 -10.74 7.31
N GLY A 135 10.70 -10.39 6.22
CA GLY A 135 11.26 -11.35 5.28
C GLY A 135 10.21 -12.09 4.45
N VAL A 136 9.00 -11.57 4.40
CA VAL A 136 7.87 -12.10 3.61
C VAL A 136 7.02 -10.95 3.10
N ALA A 137 6.54 -11.07 1.85
CA ALA A 137 5.82 -10.01 1.15
C ALA A 137 4.51 -10.52 0.53
N LYS A 138 3.54 -9.64 0.35
CA LYS A 138 2.34 -9.94 -0.45
C LYS A 138 2.73 -10.32 -1.88
N PRO A 139 2.03 -11.24 -2.52
CA PRO A 139 0.81 -11.93 -2.09
C PRO A 139 1.05 -13.26 -1.35
N ASP A 140 2.25 -13.52 -0.80
CA ASP A 140 2.54 -14.78 -0.10
C ASP A 140 1.54 -14.99 1.07
N PRO A 141 0.89 -16.15 1.18
CA PRO A 141 -0.01 -16.46 2.30
C PRO A 141 0.64 -16.30 3.68
N ALA A 142 1.96 -16.49 3.79
CA ALA A 142 2.71 -16.30 5.03
C ALA A 142 2.69 -14.84 5.51
N PHE A 143 2.59 -13.86 4.59
CA PHE A 143 2.40 -12.45 4.95
C PHE A 143 1.09 -12.24 5.70
N PHE A 144 -0.03 -12.77 5.19
CA PHE A 144 -1.34 -12.63 5.81
C PHE A 144 -1.48 -13.44 7.11
N ALA A 145 -0.82 -14.59 7.19
CA ALA A 145 -0.69 -15.33 8.45
C ALA A 145 0.05 -14.50 9.52
N ARG A 146 1.10 -13.76 9.11
CA ARG A 146 1.81 -12.85 10.00
C ARG A 146 0.94 -11.66 10.40
N VAL A 147 0.16 -11.09 9.48
CA VAL A 147 -0.83 -10.04 9.78
C VAL A 147 -1.81 -10.51 10.86
N ALA A 148 -2.38 -11.70 10.74
CA ALA A 148 -3.29 -12.24 11.76
C ALA A 148 -2.61 -12.43 13.11
N GLN A 149 -1.37 -12.89 13.12
CA GLN A 149 -0.56 -13.05 14.35
C GLN A 149 -0.32 -11.70 15.04
N GLU A 150 0.07 -10.67 14.31
CA GLU A 150 0.35 -9.34 14.86
C GLU A 150 -0.94 -8.62 15.31
N ALA A 151 -2.04 -8.83 14.59
CA ALA A 151 -3.35 -8.32 15.01
C ALA A 151 -3.89 -9.05 16.26
N GLY A 152 -3.49 -10.30 16.48
CA GLY A 152 -3.96 -11.11 17.61
C GLY A 152 -5.47 -11.40 17.58
N ASN A 153 -6.10 -11.31 16.40
CA ASN A 153 -7.52 -11.56 16.15
C ASN A 153 -7.68 -12.68 15.13
N ALA A 154 -8.86 -13.32 15.13
CA ALA A 154 -9.17 -14.31 14.11
C ALA A 154 -9.22 -13.66 12.72
N PRO A 155 -8.80 -14.35 11.63
CA PRO A 155 -8.78 -13.75 10.30
C PRO A 155 -10.10 -13.08 9.90
N GLU A 156 -11.24 -13.70 10.19
CA GLU A 156 -12.57 -13.15 9.90
C GLU A 156 -12.91 -11.86 10.67
N GLU A 157 -12.17 -11.54 11.72
CA GLU A 157 -12.29 -10.31 12.49
C GLU A 157 -11.36 -9.18 11.98
N ILE A 158 -10.59 -9.44 10.93
CA ILE A 158 -9.62 -8.51 10.34
C ILE A 158 -10.15 -8.01 9.00
N LEU A 159 -10.13 -6.69 8.80
CA LEU A 159 -10.33 -6.05 7.51
C LEU A 159 -8.97 -5.63 6.95
N TYR A 160 -8.54 -6.24 5.85
CA TYR A 160 -7.36 -5.78 5.10
C TYR A 160 -7.78 -4.79 4.02
N VAL A 161 -7.09 -3.66 3.91
CA VAL A 161 -7.41 -2.55 3.00
C VAL A 161 -6.22 -2.29 2.10
N GLY A 162 -6.42 -2.32 0.79
CA GLY A 162 -5.40 -1.98 -0.19
C GLY A 162 -6.01 -1.63 -1.55
N ASP A 163 -5.16 -1.21 -2.48
CA ASP A 163 -5.56 -0.74 -3.82
C ASP A 163 -5.48 -1.83 -4.89
N ARG A 164 -4.97 -3.02 -4.55
CA ARG A 164 -4.70 -4.09 -5.51
C ARG A 164 -5.52 -5.34 -5.26
N VAL A 165 -6.20 -5.81 -6.31
CA VAL A 165 -6.96 -7.08 -6.26
C VAL A 165 -6.02 -8.26 -6.07
N ASP A 166 -4.96 -8.35 -6.86
CA ASP A 166 -4.02 -9.49 -6.89
C ASP A 166 -3.12 -9.57 -5.65
N ASN A 167 -2.82 -8.43 -5.03
CA ASN A 167 -1.83 -8.31 -3.99
C ASN A 167 -2.45 -8.15 -2.58
N ASP A 168 -3.66 -7.58 -2.50
CA ASP A 168 -4.34 -7.26 -1.25
C ASP A 168 -5.63 -8.05 -1.09
N VAL A 169 -6.56 -7.93 -2.05
CA VAL A 169 -7.92 -8.46 -1.89
C VAL A 169 -7.94 -9.98 -1.92
N LEU A 170 -7.46 -10.57 -3.02
CA LEU A 170 -7.55 -12.03 -3.19
C LEU A 170 -6.78 -12.78 -2.10
N PRO A 171 -5.51 -12.46 -1.81
CA PRO A 171 -4.78 -13.20 -0.79
C PRO A 171 -5.31 -12.96 0.62
N ALA A 172 -5.84 -11.77 0.96
CA ALA A 172 -6.52 -11.55 2.24
C ALA A 172 -7.79 -12.43 2.36
N LYS A 173 -8.59 -12.51 1.28
CA LYS A 173 -9.77 -13.39 1.24
C LYS A 173 -9.39 -14.87 1.35
N GLU A 174 -8.30 -15.30 0.72
CA GLU A 174 -7.79 -16.66 0.83
C GLU A 174 -7.29 -16.99 2.24
N ALA A 175 -6.77 -16.00 2.95
CA ALA A 175 -6.41 -16.10 4.37
C ALA A 175 -7.62 -16.05 5.32
N GLY A 176 -8.85 -15.92 4.81
CA GLY A 176 -10.08 -15.86 5.60
C GLY A 176 -10.43 -14.47 6.13
N MET A 177 -9.71 -13.43 5.74
CA MET A 177 -9.97 -12.05 6.15
C MET A 177 -11.13 -11.42 5.37
N CYS A 178 -11.70 -10.34 5.91
CA CYS A 178 -12.43 -9.38 5.11
C CYS A 178 -11.44 -8.52 4.32
N ALA A 179 -11.85 -8.07 3.14
CA ALA A 179 -11.01 -7.25 2.27
C ALA A 179 -11.77 -6.04 1.73
N ALA A 180 -11.14 -4.86 1.79
CA ALA A 180 -11.61 -3.65 1.14
C ALA A 180 -10.69 -3.28 -0.02
N LEU A 181 -11.25 -3.07 -1.20
CA LEU A 181 -10.52 -2.51 -2.34
C LEU A 181 -10.68 -0.98 -2.30
N LEU A 182 -9.57 -0.27 -2.20
CA LEU A 182 -9.54 1.18 -2.30
C LEU A 182 -9.29 1.57 -3.76
N ARG A 183 -10.24 2.28 -4.37
CA ARG A 183 -10.13 2.75 -5.74
C ARG A 183 -9.30 4.02 -5.82
N ARG A 184 -7.98 3.86 -5.66
CA ARG A 184 -6.99 4.91 -5.59
C ARG A 184 -5.74 4.47 -6.35
N GLY A 185 -5.00 5.43 -6.91
CA GLY A 185 -3.83 5.12 -7.71
C GLY A 185 -4.12 4.34 -9.00
N PRO A 186 -3.10 4.05 -9.82
CA PRO A 186 -3.28 3.36 -11.09
C PRO A 186 -3.91 1.97 -10.93
N TRP A 187 -3.45 1.21 -9.93
CA TRP A 187 -3.96 -0.15 -9.69
C TRP A 187 -5.39 -0.14 -9.18
N GLY A 188 -5.73 0.70 -8.20
CA GLY A 188 -7.07 0.75 -7.64
C GLY A 188 -8.14 1.04 -8.69
N TYR A 189 -7.86 1.98 -9.60
CA TYR A 189 -8.78 2.26 -10.73
C TYR A 189 -8.86 1.10 -11.72
N LEU A 190 -7.73 0.54 -12.16
CA LEU A 190 -7.70 -0.56 -13.11
C LEU A 190 -8.29 -1.84 -12.52
N HIS A 191 -7.92 -2.16 -11.29
CA HIS A 191 -8.34 -3.40 -10.64
C HIS A 191 -9.81 -3.38 -10.20
N SER A 192 -10.40 -2.19 -9.95
CA SER A 192 -11.83 -2.10 -9.67
C SER A 192 -12.72 -2.52 -10.84
N GLU A 193 -12.19 -2.50 -12.06
CA GLU A 193 -12.89 -2.95 -13.27
C GLU A 193 -12.75 -4.46 -13.54
N LEU A 194 -11.88 -5.16 -12.79
CA LEU A 194 -11.68 -6.61 -12.94
C LEU A 194 -12.85 -7.38 -12.33
N PRO A 195 -13.28 -8.52 -12.94
CA PRO A 195 -14.30 -9.37 -12.34
C PRO A 195 -13.96 -9.82 -10.91
N GLU A 196 -12.68 -10.01 -10.62
CA GLU A 196 -12.17 -10.43 -9.33
C GLU A 196 -12.35 -9.37 -8.23
N ALA A 197 -12.55 -8.11 -8.59
CA ALA A 197 -12.86 -7.04 -7.64
C ALA A 197 -14.15 -7.34 -6.84
N ALA A 198 -15.08 -8.12 -7.41
CA ALA A 198 -16.29 -8.60 -6.74
C ALA A 198 -16.00 -9.53 -5.53
N ARG A 199 -14.76 -9.97 -5.33
CA ARG A 199 -14.32 -10.73 -4.14
C ARG A 199 -14.09 -9.84 -2.92
N ALA A 200 -13.89 -8.53 -3.11
CA ALA A 200 -13.83 -7.58 -2.01
C ALA A 200 -15.18 -7.50 -1.27
N ASP A 201 -15.15 -7.37 0.04
CA ASP A 201 -16.37 -7.19 0.85
C ASP A 201 -16.93 -5.76 0.68
N VAL A 202 -16.06 -4.84 0.28
CA VAL A 202 -16.41 -3.45 -0.09
C VAL A 202 -15.38 -2.88 -1.07
N ILE A 203 -15.85 -2.02 -1.97
CA ILE A 203 -15.00 -1.13 -2.78
C ILE A 203 -15.32 0.29 -2.32
N VAL A 204 -14.28 1.05 -1.99
CA VAL A 204 -14.40 2.42 -1.50
C VAL A 204 -13.53 3.38 -2.32
N ASP A 205 -13.95 4.63 -2.43
CA ASP A 205 -13.18 5.70 -3.07
C ASP A 205 -12.33 6.50 -2.06
N SER A 206 -12.64 6.33 -0.77
CA SER A 206 -11.95 7.03 0.32
C SER A 206 -11.92 6.17 1.58
N LEU A 207 -10.82 6.27 2.33
CA LEU A 207 -10.71 5.67 3.65
C LEU A 207 -11.77 6.20 4.63
N ALA A 208 -12.30 7.40 4.39
CA ALA A 208 -13.37 7.99 5.20
C ALA A 208 -14.68 7.18 5.20
N GLU A 209 -14.86 6.25 4.24
CA GLU A 209 -16.02 5.38 4.17
C GLU A 209 -15.92 4.18 5.12
N LEU A 210 -14.70 3.78 5.47
CA LEU A 210 -14.45 2.56 6.27
C LEU A 210 -15.10 2.57 7.66
N PRO A 211 -15.05 3.67 8.46
CA PRO A 211 -15.69 3.68 9.77
C PRO A 211 -17.18 3.36 9.71
N GLY A 212 -17.89 3.95 8.73
CA GLY A 212 -19.32 3.68 8.52
C GLY A 212 -19.59 2.25 8.08
N TRP A 213 -18.76 1.71 7.18
CA TRP A 213 -18.89 0.34 6.70
C TRP A 213 -18.67 -0.69 7.84
N VAL A 214 -17.66 -0.48 8.68
CA VAL A 214 -17.38 -1.35 9.84
C VAL A 214 -18.51 -1.25 10.87
N ALA A 215 -18.99 -0.04 11.17
CA ALA A 215 -20.07 0.16 12.15
C ALA A 215 -21.36 -0.60 11.77
N ALA A 216 -21.68 -0.70 10.49
CA ALA A 216 -22.84 -1.43 9.99
C ALA A 216 -22.72 -2.98 10.13
N ARG A 217 -21.57 -3.51 10.57
CA ARG A 217 -21.25 -4.94 10.70
C ARG A 217 -20.91 -5.38 12.13
N ARG A 218 -21.15 -4.53 13.09
CA ARG A 218 -21.01 -4.81 14.53
C ARG A 218 -22.28 -5.34 15.18
#